data_562c469a8160e179f9367ee377b9b1a9
#
_entry.id   562c469a8160e179f9367ee377b9b1a9
#
_cell.length_a   1.000
_cell.length_b   1.000
_cell.length_c   1.000
_cell.angle_alpha   90.00
_cell.angle_beta   90.00
_cell.angle_gamma   90.00
#
_symmetry.space_group_name_H-M   'P 1'
#
loop_
_entity.id
_entity.type
_entity.pdbx_description
1 polymer ?
#
loop_
_entity_poly.entity_id
_entity_poly.type
_entity_poly.pdbx_seq_one_letter_code
_entity_poly.pdbx_strand_id
1 'polypeptide(L)'
;SAASDVYKRQVVDPNPYMTYQPFLPEVAAGSMEGRNATVPLRQHLRDCEIVGGRITKIDHASKTATVEPIDNGEPFEMTYDEIVLGAGAVTRAFPIPGLSEVAIGMKTVEEAVSVRNWVLERIEVASLLDDEDARRRALTVVVVGGGFAGVETISEIEDMARVAVERNERLRVSDLRFVLVEAAPRIMPEVPADRADKVVAELRARGIEVLLNTSLADATGGHLELINMGDKSPAGELDTDTLIWTAGVAASPMLKDTDFPIDERGRIRVGADLRVTGDNGVVEGAWAAGDNAAVPDLSGGGVGGFCVPNAQHASRQALKLAENLLKNRKGEALTDYYHETIGVVAGLGLWKGVANFKGKTIGGPLAWIMHRGYHGYAIPTTERTVRVMSVWALNQIFGRDTSTIRHQRSPRLAFQSATGTAPEKSKARL
;
A
#
# COMPACT_ATOMS: atom_id res chain seq x y z
N SER A 1 5.42 29.67 40.50
CA SER A 1 4.55 28.57 40.05
C SER A 1 5.34 27.82 39.01
N ALA A 2 5.81 26.61 39.32
CA ALA A 2 6.40 25.73 38.35
C ALA A 2 5.30 25.39 37.34
N ALA A 3 5.31 26.04 36.19
CA ALA A 3 4.64 25.52 35.03
C ALA A 3 5.33 24.18 34.74
N SER A 4 4.64 23.10 35.01
CA SER A 4 5.11 21.78 34.62
C SER A 4 5.40 21.83 33.13
N ASP A 5 6.63 21.50 32.75
CA ASP A 5 7.01 21.22 31.34
C ASP A 5 6.23 20.01 30.83
N VAL A 6 4.94 20.21 30.58
CA VAL A 6 4.09 19.25 29.95
C VAL A 6 4.36 19.39 28.46
N TYR A 7 5.24 18.53 27.92
CA TYR A 7 5.45 18.45 26.49
C TYR A 7 4.14 18.05 25.82
N LYS A 8 3.55 18.99 25.08
CA LYS A 8 2.35 18.71 24.29
C LYS A 8 2.78 17.98 23.02
N ARG A 9 2.39 16.71 22.90
CA ARG A 9 2.60 15.90 21.70
C ARG A 9 1.32 15.84 20.90
N GLN A 10 1.38 16.30 19.66
CA GLN A 10 0.24 16.32 18.75
C GLN A 10 0.55 15.46 17.53
N VAL A 11 -0.45 14.72 17.06
CA VAL A 11 -0.40 13.97 15.80
C VAL A 11 -1.55 14.44 14.93
N VAL A 12 -1.22 14.97 13.77
CA VAL A 12 -2.21 15.39 12.76
C VAL A 12 -2.28 14.30 11.69
N ASP A 13 -3.44 13.68 11.54
CA ASP A 13 -3.67 12.64 10.54
C ASP A 13 -5.13 12.74 10.06
N PRO A 14 -5.38 12.66 8.73
CA PRO A 14 -6.74 12.63 8.20
C PRO A 14 -7.49 11.35 8.56
N ASN A 15 -6.78 10.28 8.92
CA ASN A 15 -7.38 9.02 9.33
C ASN A 15 -7.29 8.85 10.86
N PRO A 16 -8.33 8.36 11.53
CA PRO A 16 -8.29 8.09 12.97
C PRO A 16 -7.53 6.78 13.31
N TYR A 17 -6.82 6.20 12.32
CA TYR A 17 -6.10 4.95 12.43
C TYR A 17 -4.81 4.96 11.62
N MET A 18 -3.84 4.16 12.04
CA MET A 18 -2.69 3.79 11.25
C MET A 18 -3.01 2.52 10.44
N THR A 19 -2.64 2.49 9.16
CA THR A 19 -2.73 1.29 8.33
C THR A 19 -1.42 0.50 8.39
N TYR A 20 -1.51 -0.77 8.73
CA TYR A 20 -0.41 -1.71 8.57
C TYR A 20 -0.39 -2.23 7.13
N GLN A 21 0.24 -1.49 6.24
CA GLN A 21 0.19 -1.67 4.78
C GLN A 21 0.60 -3.08 4.30
N PRO A 22 1.53 -3.81 4.94
CA PRO A 22 1.85 -5.17 4.53
C PRO A 22 0.67 -6.15 4.51
N PHE A 23 -0.44 -5.82 5.17
CA PHE A 23 -1.65 -6.65 5.15
C PHE A 23 -2.64 -6.31 4.03
N LEU A 24 -2.41 -5.25 3.26
CA LEU A 24 -3.34 -4.85 2.20
C LEU A 24 -3.58 -5.94 1.15
N PRO A 25 -2.57 -6.70 0.68
CA PRO A 25 -2.81 -7.85 -0.21
C PRO A 25 -3.76 -8.90 0.38
N GLU A 26 -3.63 -9.20 1.67
CA GLU A 26 -4.50 -10.16 2.36
C GLU A 26 -5.93 -9.61 2.55
N VAL A 27 -6.08 -8.30 2.76
CA VAL A 27 -7.39 -7.63 2.78
C VAL A 27 -8.04 -7.68 1.41
N ALA A 28 -7.28 -7.37 0.35
CA ALA A 28 -7.77 -7.41 -1.04
C ALA A 28 -8.17 -8.81 -1.52
N ALA A 29 -7.76 -9.85 -0.81
CA ALA A 29 -8.08 -11.23 -1.11
C ALA A 29 -8.96 -11.93 -0.05
N GLY A 30 -9.57 -11.18 0.86
CA GLY A 30 -10.47 -11.73 1.85
C GLY A 30 -9.83 -12.65 2.90
N SER A 31 -8.51 -12.66 3.00
CA SER A 31 -7.80 -13.39 4.07
C SER A 31 -7.94 -12.72 5.42
N MET A 32 -8.32 -11.44 5.45
CA MET A 32 -8.71 -10.71 6.65
C MET A 32 -9.60 -9.52 6.32
N GLU A 33 -10.35 -9.05 7.31
CA GLU A 33 -11.13 -7.83 7.18
C GLU A 33 -10.25 -6.58 7.28
N GLY A 34 -10.62 -5.51 6.55
CA GLY A 34 -9.84 -4.27 6.50
C GLY A 34 -9.52 -3.69 7.87
N ARG A 35 -10.44 -3.81 8.83
CA ARG A 35 -10.23 -3.34 10.22
C ARG A 35 -9.08 -4.06 10.94
N ASN A 36 -8.75 -5.28 10.55
CA ASN A 36 -7.62 -6.02 11.15
C ASN A 36 -6.26 -5.45 10.70
N ALA A 37 -6.20 -4.80 9.54
CA ALA A 37 -5.02 -4.11 9.05
C ALA A 37 -4.87 -2.68 9.61
N THR A 38 -5.77 -2.22 10.49
CA THR A 38 -5.74 -0.86 11.06
C THR A 38 -5.53 -0.87 12.55
N VAL A 39 -4.86 0.16 13.07
CA VAL A 39 -4.65 0.39 14.50
C VAL A 39 -5.20 1.77 14.87
N PRO A 40 -6.23 1.87 15.74
CA PRO A 40 -6.81 3.15 16.14
C PRO A 40 -5.78 4.05 16.83
N LEU A 41 -5.54 5.26 16.31
CA LEU A 41 -4.53 6.18 16.86
C LEU A 41 -4.81 6.56 18.31
N ARG A 42 -6.03 6.93 18.64
CA ARG A 42 -6.42 7.33 20.01
C ARG A 42 -6.26 6.22 21.04
N GLN A 43 -6.38 4.95 20.63
CA GLN A 43 -6.17 3.81 21.51
C GLN A 43 -4.69 3.50 21.71
N HIS A 44 -3.88 3.73 20.68
CA HIS A 44 -2.46 3.41 20.67
C HIS A 44 -1.59 4.56 21.23
N LEU A 45 -1.93 5.79 20.88
CA LEU A 45 -1.19 7.01 21.25
C LEU A 45 -1.92 7.79 22.36
N ARG A 46 -2.09 7.16 23.53
CA ARG A 46 -2.88 7.72 24.66
C ARG A 46 -2.34 9.03 25.22
N ASP A 47 -1.03 9.23 25.11
CA ASP A 47 -0.36 10.44 25.63
C ASP A 47 -0.16 11.51 24.55
N CYS A 48 -0.85 11.41 23.42
CA CYS A 48 -0.81 12.37 22.33
C CYS A 48 -2.19 12.95 22.06
N GLU A 49 -2.24 14.21 21.73
CA GLU A 49 -3.43 14.83 21.16
C GLU A 49 -3.54 14.44 19.70
N ILE A 50 -4.64 13.80 19.32
CA ILE A 50 -4.90 13.40 17.92
C ILE A 50 -5.82 14.43 17.28
N VAL A 51 -5.30 15.13 16.29
CA VAL A 51 -6.00 16.12 15.48
C VAL A 51 -6.42 15.49 14.17
N GLY A 52 -7.73 15.32 13.98
CA GLY A 52 -8.31 14.77 12.73
C GLY A 52 -8.31 15.83 11.64
N GLY A 53 -7.28 15.84 10.81
CA GLY A 53 -7.14 16.83 9.74
C GLY A 53 -5.98 16.50 8.81
N ARG A 54 -5.93 17.24 7.72
CA ARG A 54 -4.85 17.17 6.74
C ARG A 54 -4.00 18.43 6.83
N ILE A 55 -2.69 18.26 6.96
CA ILE A 55 -1.76 19.38 6.78
C ILE A 55 -1.74 19.74 5.29
N THR A 56 -1.97 21.02 4.99
CA THR A 56 -1.98 21.54 3.61
C THR A 56 -0.82 22.50 3.35
N LYS A 57 -0.27 23.10 4.40
CA LYS A 57 0.88 24.01 4.31
C LYS A 57 1.71 23.95 5.59
N ILE A 58 3.01 24.11 5.46
CA ILE A 58 3.94 24.29 6.58
C ILE A 58 4.84 25.47 6.25
N ASP A 59 4.91 26.42 7.18
CA ASP A 59 5.89 27.50 7.23
C ASP A 59 6.77 27.28 8.46
N HIS A 60 7.93 26.67 8.24
CA HIS A 60 8.83 26.33 9.32
C HIS A 60 9.56 27.56 9.88
N ALA A 61 9.76 28.58 9.07
CA ALA A 61 10.37 29.82 9.50
C ALA A 61 9.54 30.51 10.59
N SER A 62 8.21 30.46 10.49
CA SER A 62 7.27 30.94 11.49
C SER A 62 6.79 29.87 12.49
N LYS A 63 7.24 28.61 12.33
CA LYS A 63 6.81 27.44 13.14
C LYS A 63 5.29 27.24 13.13
N THR A 64 4.67 27.37 11.96
CA THR A 64 3.23 27.19 11.77
C THR A 64 2.92 26.10 10.75
N ALA A 65 1.79 25.42 10.96
CA ALA A 65 1.23 24.45 10.02
C ALA A 65 -0.28 24.72 9.86
N THR A 66 -0.75 24.74 8.63
CA THR A 66 -2.18 24.87 8.32
C THR A 66 -2.82 23.49 8.26
N VAL A 67 -3.91 23.32 8.99
CA VAL A 67 -4.69 22.08 9.09
C VAL A 67 -6.06 22.28 8.49
N GLU A 68 -6.44 21.46 7.54
CA GLU A 68 -7.81 21.29 7.07
C GLU A 68 -8.48 20.17 7.87
N PRO A 69 -9.56 20.47 8.65
CA PRO A 69 -10.30 19.44 9.38
C PRO A 69 -10.97 18.41 8.45
N ILE A 70 -11.11 17.16 8.93
CA ILE A 70 -11.74 16.06 8.14
C ILE A 70 -13.24 16.24 7.92
N ASP A 71 -13.90 17.15 8.65
CA ASP A 71 -15.33 17.45 8.54
C ASP A 71 -15.63 18.60 7.57
N ASN A 72 -14.65 19.05 6.79
CA ASN A 72 -14.70 20.22 5.92
C ASN A 72 -14.97 21.55 6.69
N GLY A 73 -14.57 21.60 7.97
CA GLY A 73 -14.56 22.84 8.76
C GLY A 73 -13.55 23.85 8.20
N GLU A 74 -13.58 25.05 8.76
CA GLU A 74 -12.62 26.10 8.39
C GLU A 74 -11.18 25.68 8.71
N PRO A 75 -10.22 25.87 7.80
CA PRO A 75 -8.80 25.64 8.08
C PRO A 75 -8.32 26.47 9.25
N PHE A 76 -7.42 25.92 10.05
CA PHE A 76 -6.83 26.61 11.18
C PHE A 76 -5.31 26.41 11.24
N GLU A 77 -4.63 27.31 11.90
CA GLU A 77 -3.18 27.23 12.11
C GLU A 77 -2.85 26.57 13.46
N MET A 78 -1.82 25.72 13.42
CA MET A 78 -1.16 25.16 14.61
C MET A 78 0.27 25.66 14.67
N THR A 79 0.73 26.00 15.88
CA THR A 79 2.13 26.33 16.13
C THR A 79 2.85 25.15 16.78
N TYR A 80 4.16 25.05 16.55
CA TYR A 80 4.99 24.00 17.10
C TYR A 80 6.42 24.48 17.40
N ASP A 81 7.11 23.84 18.31
CA ASP A 81 8.54 24.05 18.55
C ASP A 81 9.38 23.12 17.68
N GLU A 82 9.00 21.85 17.63
CA GLU A 82 9.62 20.81 16.80
C GLU A 82 8.56 20.09 15.97
N ILE A 83 8.94 19.70 14.76
CA ILE A 83 8.07 18.96 13.83
C ILE A 83 8.73 17.67 13.36
N VAL A 84 7.94 16.60 13.30
CA VAL A 84 8.32 15.35 12.69
C VAL A 84 7.44 15.11 11.46
N LEU A 85 8.05 15.04 10.30
CA LEU A 85 7.38 14.82 9.02
C LEU A 85 7.30 13.32 8.72
N GLY A 86 6.09 12.78 8.82
CA GLY A 86 5.76 11.37 8.56
C GLY A 86 4.67 11.22 7.52
N ALA A 87 4.57 12.12 6.53
CA ALA A 87 3.49 12.17 5.53
C ALA A 87 3.46 10.94 4.58
N GLY A 88 4.47 10.07 4.65
CA GLY A 88 4.55 8.86 3.87
C GLY A 88 4.61 9.09 2.36
N ALA A 89 3.98 8.20 1.61
CA ALA A 89 3.91 8.26 0.16
C ALA A 89 2.49 7.99 -0.33
N VAL A 90 2.18 8.53 -1.50
CA VAL A 90 0.93 8.30 -2.23
C VAL A 90 1.17 7.40 -3.44
N THR A 91 0.12 6.83 -4.01
CA THR A 91 0.22 6.10 -5.27
C THR A 91 0.71 7.04 -6.37
N ARG A 92 1.72 6.60 -7.10
CA ARG A 92 2.22 7.31 -8.28
C ARG A 92 1.37 6.91 -9.49
N ALA A 93 0.54 7.80 -9.95
CA ALA A 93 -0.16 7.66 -11.21
C ALA A 93 0.68 8.24 -12.36
N PHE A 94 0.66 7.57 -13.51
CA PHE A 94 1.26 8.07 -14.75
C PHE A 94 0.15 8.65 -15.66
N PRO A 95 0.48 9.58 -16.55
CA PRO A 95 -0.49 10.18 -17.47
C PRO A 95 -0.83 9.22 -18.63
N ILE A 96 -1.36 8.04 -18.29
CA ILE A 96 -1.84 7.03 -19.24
C ILE A 96 -3.33 7.30 -19.45
N PRO A 97 -3.80 7.46 -20.72
CA PRO A 97 -5.22 7.65 -21.00
C PRO A 97 -6.09 6.55 -20.38
N GLY A 98 -7.21 6.91 -19.82
CA GLY A 98 -8.17 5.98 -19.19
C GLY A 98 -7.75 5.39 -17.85
N LEU A 99 -6.49 5.56 -17.40
CA LEU A 99 -5.99 4.92 -16.18
C LEU A 99 -6.78 5.36 -14.94
N SER A 100 -7.03 6.64 -14.78
CA SER A 100 -7.73 7.22 -13.62
C SER A 100 -9.19 6.77 -13.49
N GLU A 101 -9.80 6.36 -14.60
CA GLU A 101 -11.21 5.95 -14.65
C GLU A 101 -11.40 4.47 -14.32
N VAL A 102 -10.38 3.62 -14.61
CA VAL A 102 -10.53 2.17 -14.54
C VAL A 102 -9.66 1.52 -13.46
N ALA A 103 -8.52 2.13 -13.08
CA ALA A 103 -7.61 1.53 -12.12
C ALA A 103 -8.07 1.72 -10.68
N ILE A 104 -7.79 0.71 -9.85
CA ILE A 104 -7.90 0.78 -8.39
C ILE A 104 -6.49 0.66 -7.81
N GLY A 105 -6.12 1.57 -6.90
CA GLY A 105 -4.84 1.50 -6.19
C GLY A 105 -4.81 0.42 -5.11
N MET A 106 -3.64 0.27 -4.47
CA MET A 106 -3.41 -0.69 -3.37
C MET A 106 -2.60 -0.04 -2.23
N LYS A 107 -2.85 1.23 -1.95
CA LYS A 107 -2.12 1.98 -0.90
C LYS A 107 -2.94 2.20 0.37
N THR A 108 -4.26 2.11 0.28
CA THR A 108 -5.20 2.33 1.40
C THR A 108 -6.03 1.09 1.72
N VAL A 109 -6.61 1.04 2.92
CA VAL A 109 -7.52 -0.04 3.32
C VAL A 109 -8.79 -0.04 2.47
N GLU A 110 -9.30 1.15 2.16
CA GLU A 110 -10.50 1.34 1.34
C GLU A 110 -10.30 0.78 -0.08
N GLU A 111 -9.13 1.03 -0.68
CA GLU A 111 -8.77 0.46 -1.97
C GLU A 111 -8.72 -1.07 -1.90
N ALA A 112 -8.05 -1.64 -0.91
CA ALA A 112 -7.95 -3.10 -0.74
C ALA A 112 -9.33 -3.76 -0.55
N VAL A 113 -10.19 -3.18 0.29
CA VAL A 113 -11.58 -3.64 0.46
C VAL A 113 -12.38 -3.51 -0.84
N SER A 114 -12.19 -2.41 -1.58
CA SER A 114 -12.82 -2.22 -2.88
C SER A 114 -12.40 -3.27 -3.89
N VAL A 115 -11.11 -3.58 -3.97
CA VAL A 115 -10.56 -4.62 -4.87
C VAL A 115 -11.19 -5.97 -4.55
N ARG A 116 -11.24 -6.38 -3.28
CA ARG A 116 -11.88 -7.62 -2.85
C ARG A 116 -13.31 -7.74 -3.37
N ASN A 117 -14.14 -6.75 -3.04
CA ASN A 117 -15.55 -6.79 -3.39
C ASN A 117 -15.74 -6.69 -4.91
N TRP A 118 -14.92 -5.90 -5.59
CA TRP A 118 -14.98 -5.75 -7.04
C TRP A 118 -14.67 -7.06 -7.77
N VAL A 119 -13.58 -7.75 -7.42
CA VAL A 119 -13.21 -9.03 -8.04
C VAL A 119 -14.31 -10.09 -7.83
N LEU A 120 -14.83 -10.22 -6.61
CA LEU A 120 -15.91 -11.16 -6.31
C LEU A 120 -17.19 -10.80 -7.06
N GLU A 121 -17.54 -9.50 -7.17
CA GLU A 121 -18.68 -9.05 -7.95
C GLU A 121 -18.52 -9.36 -9.44
N ARG A 122 -17.30 -9.22 -10.01
CA ARG A 122 -17.04 -9.57 -11.42
C ARG A 122 -17.21 -11.07 -11.68
N ILE A 123 -16.82 -11.90 -10.73
CA ILE A 123 -17.06 -13.37 -10.82
C ILE A 123 -18.57 -13.66 -10.85
N GLU A 124 -19.36 -13.06 -9.98
CA GLU A 124 -20.81 -13.23 -9.99
C GLU A 124 -21.44 -12.72 -11.30
N VAL A 125 -21.02 -11.55 -11.78
CA VAL A 125 -21.48 -11.03 -13.06
C VAL A 125 -21.13 -11.95 -14.22
N ALA A 126 -19.89 -12.43 -14.27
CA ALA A 126 -19.43 -13.36 -15.32
C ALA A 126 -20.28 -14.64 -15.40
N SER A 127 -20.77 -15.12 -14.27
CA SER A 127 -21.65 -16.31 -14.22
C SER A 127 -23.00 -16.10 -14.93
N LEU A 128 -23.41 -14.85 -15.14
CA LEU A 128 -24.68 -14.50 -15.76
C LEU A 128 -24.54 -14.06 -17.23
N LEU A 129 -23.31 -13.84 -17.72
CA LEU A 129 -23.04 -13.39 -19.07
C LEU A 129 -23.06 -14.55 -20.06
N ASP A 130 -23.81 -14.42 -21.14
CA ASP A 130 -23.81 -15.37 -22.25
C ASP A 130 -22.72 -15.01 -23.30
N ASP A 131 -22.36 -13.74 -23.40
CA ASP A 131 -21.30 -13.25 -24.27
C ASP A 131 -19.92 -13.68 -23.73
N GLU A 132 -19.17 -14.45 -24.53
CA GLU A 132 -17.87 -15.01 -24.12
C GLU A 132 -16.80 -13.95 -23.93
N ASP A 133 -16.79 -12.88 -24.73
CA ASP A 133 -15.79 -11.83 -24.62
C ASP A 133 -16.06 -10.96 -23.39
N ALA A 134 -17.32 -10.62 -23.13
CA ALA A 134 -17.71 -9.93 -21.89
C ALA A 134 -17.41 -10.77 -20.64
N ARG A 135 -17.64 -12.09 -20.70
CA ARG A 135 -17.31 -13.02 -19.62
C ARG A 135 -15.80 -13.09 -19.39
N ARG A 136 -15.01 -13.23 -20.46
CA ARG A 136 -13.55 -13.24 -20.39
C ARG A 136 -13.01 -11.94 -19.80
N ARG A 137 -13.53 -10.82 -20.24
CA ARG A 137 -13.18 -9.49 -19.71
C ARG A 137 -13.45 -9.38 -18.21
N ALA A 138 -14.61 -9.82 -17.74
CA ALA A 138 -15.00 -9.80 -16.32
C ALA A 138 -14.11 -10.69 -15.44
N LEU A 139 -13.60 -11.80 -15.99
CA LEU A 139 -12.75 -12.77 -15.30
C LEU A 139 -11.24 -12.52 -15.48
N THR A 140 -10.88 -11.47 -16.21
CA THR A 140 -9.48 -11.04 -16.38
C THR A 140 -9.12 -10.02 -15.30
N VAL A 141 -8.10 -10.33 -14.52
CA VAL A 141 -7.53 -9.42 -13.49
C VAL A 141 -6.12 -9.03 -13.91
N VAL A 142 -5.88 -7.74 -14.01
CA VAL A 142 -4.56 -7.20 -14.37
C VAL A 142 -3.99 -6.42 -13.19
N VAL A 143 -2.77 -6.76 -12.80
CA VAL A 143 -2.00 -6.02 -11.79
C VAL A 143 -0.79 -5.39 -12.47
N VAL A 144 -0.63 -4.08 -12.33
CA VAL A 144 0.52 -3.34 -12.87
C VAL A 144 1.47 -2.97 -11.74
N GLY A 145 2.70 -3.43 -11.85
CA GLY A 145 3.78 -3.27 -10.89
C GLY A 145 4.18 -4.60 -10.25
N GLY A 146 5.41 -5.04 -10.55
CA GLY A 146 5.98 -6.31 -10.07
C GLY A 146 6.81 -6.18 -8.79
N GLY A 147 6.61 -5.13 -7.98
CA GLY A 147 7.15 -5.05 -6.63
C GLY A 147 6.45 -6.00 -5.65
N PHE A 148 6.86 -6.00 -4.36
CA PHE A 148 6.23 -6.85 -3.34
C PHE A 148 4.71 -6.71 -3.32
N ALA A 149 4.19 -5.48 -3.27
CA ALA A 149 2.75 -5.25 -3.21
C ALA A 149 1.99 -5.88 -4.39
N GLY A 150 2.50 -5.74 -5.62
CA GLY A 150 1.83 -6.30 -6.80
C GLY A 150 1.90 -7.82 -6.86
N VAL A 151 3.07 -8.41 -6.56
CA VAL A 151 3.27 -9.86 -6.54
C VAL A 151 2.39 -10.52 -5.46
N GLU A 152 2.35 -9.96 -4.26
CA GLU A 152 1.50 -10.47 -3.18
C GLU A 152 0.02 -10.29 -3.50
N THR A 153 -0.37 -9.12 -4.04
CA THR A 153 -1.76 -8.82 -4.40
C THR A 153 -2.28 -9.80 -5.46
N ILE A 154 -1.57 -9.99 -6.57
CA ILE A 154 -2.04 -10.90 -7.62
C ILE A 154 -2.11 -12.34 -7.14
N SER A 155 -1.13 -12.75 -6.31
CA SER A 155 -1.05 -14.10 -5.76
C SER A 155 -2.19 -14.41 -4.80
N GLU A 156 -2.52 -13.47 -3.93
CA GLU A 156 -3.59 -13.61 -2.94
C GLU A 156 -4.98 -13.53 -3.60
N ILE A 157 -5.15 -12.63 -4.59
CA ILE A 157 -6.42 -12.51 -5.35
C ILE A 157 -6.66 -13.75 -6.21
N GLU A 158 -5.63 -14.33 -6.83
CA GLU A 158 -5.78 -15.57 -7.60
C GLU A 158 -6.28 -16.71 -6.71
N ASP A 159 -5.72 -16.88 -5.51
CA ASP A 159 -6.21 -17.87 -4.57
C ASP A 159 -7.69 -17.61 -4.16
N MET A 160 -8.08 -16.37 -3.91
CA MET A 160 -9.47 -16.01 -3.59
C MET A 160 -10.43 -16.29 -4.75
N ALA A 161 -10.07 -15.84 -5.94
CA ALA A 161 -10.90 -16.00 -7.13
C ALA A 161 -11.10 -17.48 -7.50
N ARG A 162 -10.06 -18.29 -7.35
CA ARG A 162 -10.13 -19.74 -7.54
C ARG A 162 -11.15 -20.36 -6.60
N VAL A 163 -11.10 -20.05 -5.30
CA VAL A 163 -12.06 -20.55 -4.32
C VAL A 163 -13.49 -20.09 -4.64
N ALA A 164 -13.67 -18.84 -5.07
CA ALA A 164 -14.98 -18.32 -5.45
C ALA A 164 -15.56 -19.04 -6.69
N VAL A 165 -14.73 -19.27 -7.71
CA VAL A 165 -15.14 -19.97 -8.95
C VAL A 165 -15.42 -21.46 -8.68
N GLU A 166 -14.64 -22.14 -7.85
CA GLU A 166 -14.88 -23.54 -7.48
C GLU A 166 -16.24 -23.77 -6.81
N ARG A 167 -16.83 -22.74 -6.22
CA ARG A 167 -18.17 -22.74 -5.64
C ARG A 167 -19.28 -22.33 -6.60
N ASN A 168 -18.91 -21.98 -7.85
CA ASN A 168 -19.85 -21.52 -8.87
C ASN A 168 -20.08 -22.61 -9.92
N GLU A 169 -21.34 -23.00 -10.14
CA GLU A 169 -21.69 -24.09 -11.06
C GLU A 169 -21.53 -23.73 -12.54
N ARG A 170 -21.48 -22.42 -12.86
CA ARG A 170 -21.45 -21.91 -14.25
C ARG A 170 -20.07 -21.54 -14.75
N LEU A 171 -19.07 -21.47 -13.85
CA LEU A 171 -17.71 -21.05 -14.15
C LEU A 171 -16.70 -22.17 -13.86
N ARG A 172 -15.57 -22.11 -14.52
CA ARG A 172 -14.44 -23.01 -14.31
C ARG A 172 -13.20 -22.19 -13.93
N VAL A 173 -12.31 -22.78 -13.17
CA VAL A 173 -11.03 -22.15 -12.83
C VAL A 173 -10.22 -21.78 -14.08
N SER A 174 -10.36 -22.55 -15.17
CA SER A 174 -9.74 -22.25 -16.46
C SER A 174 -10.26 -20.98 -17.14
N ASP A 175 -11.40 -20.44 -16.70
CA ASP A 175 -11.97 -19.21 -17.26
C ASP A 175 -11.33 -17.95 -16.64
N LEU A 176 -10.65 -18.11 -15.49
CA LEU A 176 -9.91 -17.05 -14.85
C LEU A 176 -8.62 -16.72 -15.59
N ARG A 177 -8.34 -15.43 -15.75
CA ARG A 177 -7.09 -14.94 -16.33
C ARG A 177 -6.45 -13.92 -15.39
N PHE A 178 -5.17 -14.10 -15.08
CA PHE A 178 -4.38 -13.20 -14.24
C PHE A 178 -3.14 -12.74 -14.99
N VAL A 179 -2.92 -11.43 -15.05
CA VAL A 179 -1.79 -10.83 -15.75
C VAL A 179 -1.05 -9.86 -14.83
N LEU A 180 0.22 -10.11 -14.60
CA LEU A 180 1.13 -9.20 -13.92
C LEU A 180 1.98 -8.47 -14.95
N VAL A 181 1.86 -7.15 -15.03
CA VAL A 181 2.61 -6.29 -15.93
C VAL A 181 3.71 -5.57 -15.15
N GLU A 182 4.96 -5.71 -15.59
CA GLU A 182 6.12 -5.07 -14.97
C GLU A 182 6.98 -4.37 -16.02
N ALA A 183 7.21 -3.09 -15.82
CA ALA A 183 8.01 -2.24 -16.70
C ALA A 183 9.51 -2.59 -16.69
N ALA A 184 10.01 -3.12 -15.57
CA ALA A 184 11.39 -3.55 -15.43
C ALA A 184 11.63 -4.95 -16.02
N PRO A 185 12.90 -5.31 -16.27
CA PRO A 185 13.26 -6.65 -16.76
C PRO A 185 13.06 -7.77 -15.71
N ARG A 186 12.73 -7.42 -14.47
CA ARG A 186 12.46 -8.39 -13.39
C ARG A 186 11.49 -7.83 -12.36
N ILE A 187 10.80 -8.74 -11.67
CA ILE A 187 9.98 -8.41 -10.50
C ILE A 187 10.85 -8.29 -9.23
N MET A 188 10.30 -7.70 -8.17
CA MET A 188 10.86 -7.67 -6.81
C MET A 188 12.35 -7.24 -6.80
N PRO A 189 12.67 -6.00 -7.19
CA PRO A 189 14.07 -5.56 -7.39
C PRO A 189 14.94 -5.67 -6.13
N GLU A 190 14.36 -5.71 -4.94
CA GLU A 190 15.03 -5.87 -3.64
C GLU A 190 15.44 -7.34 -3.36
N VAL A 191 14.95 -8.28 -4.17
CA VAL A 191 15.26 -9.70 -4.05
C VAL A 191 16.36 -10.06 -5.05
N PRO A 192 17.34 -10.92 -4.73
CA PRO A 192 18.32 -11.41 -5.70
C PRO A 192 17.66 -12.01 -6.95
N ALA A 193 18.28 -11.81 -8.13
CA ALA A 193 17.67 -12.14 -9.42
C ALA A 193 17.26 -13.61 -9.53
N ASP A 194 18.12 -14.55 -9.12
CA ASP A 194 17.86 -15.99 -9.13
C ASP A 194 16.60 -16.41 -8.33
N ARG A 195 16.19 -15.56 -7.43
CA ARG A 195 15.04 -15.77 -6.55
C ARG A 195 13.78 -15.12 -7.07
N ALA A 196 13.92 -13.93 -7.64
CA ALA A 196 12.83 -13.31 -8.39
C ALA A 196 12.39 -14.24 -9.55
N ASP A 197 13.35 -14.87 -10.24
CA ASP A 197 13.07 -15.84 -11.30
C ASP A 197 12.28 -17.07 -10.79
N LYS A 198 12.57 -17.55 -9.57
CA LYS A 198 11.78 -18.65 -8.96
C LYS A 198 10.36 -18.21 -8.64
N VAL A 199 10.17 -16.97 -8.17
CA VAL A 199 8.82 -16.42 -7.96
C VAL A 199 8.08 -16.32 -9.28
N VAL A 200 8.71 -15.83 -10.35
CA VAL A 200 8.11 -15.81 -11.70
C VAL A 200 7.71 -17.21 -12.14
N ALA A 201 8.58 -18.20 -11.96
CA ALA A 201 8.29 -19.59 -12.32
C ALA A 201 7.08 -20.14 -11.52
N GLU A 202 6.99 -19.83 -10.23
CA GLU A 202 5.85 -20.22 -9.39
C GLU A 202 4.55 -19.54 -9.83
N LEU A 203 4.58 -18.25 -10.11
CA LEU A 203 3.41 -17.51 -10.62
C LEU A 203 2.91 -18.13 -11.96
N ARG A 204 3.84 -18.38 -12.89
CA ARG A 204 3.51 -19.00 -14.20
C ARG A 204 2.97 -20.41 -14.05
N ALA A 205 3.50 -21.20 -13.13
CA ALA A 205 3.00 -22.55 -12.85
C ALA A 205 1.55 -22.56 -12.33
N ARG A 206 1.10 -21.44 -11.74
CA ARG A 206 -0.30 -21.23 -11.32
C ARG A 206 -1.20 -20.66 -12.42
N GLY A 207 -0.65 -20.41 -13.61
CA GLY A 207 -1.38 -19.81 -14.73
C GLY A 207 -1.41 -18.27 -14.72
N ILE A 208 -0.61 -17.62 -13.88
CA ILE A 208 -0.46 -16.15 -13.89
C ILE A 208 0.52 -15.78 -15.00
N GLU A 209 0.05 -14.98 -15.96
CA GLU A 209 0.90 -14.41 -17.00
C GLU A 209 1.79 -13.33 -16.38
N VAL A 210 3.11 -13.40 -16.58
CA VAL A 210 4.06 -12.39 -16.10
C VAL A 210 4.73 -11.76 -17.31
N LEU A 211 4.39 -10.48 -17.57
CA LEU A 211 4.88 -9.66 -18.67
C LEU A 211 5.93 -8.69 -18.13
N LEU A 212 7.20 -9.00 -18.40
CA LEU A 212 8.34 -8.17 -18.04
C LEU A 212 8.69 -7.22 -19.19
N ASN A 213 9.43 -6.13 -18.89
CA ASN A 213 9.74 -5.07 -19.84
C ASN A 213 8.50 -4.50 -20.56
N THR A 214 7.35 -4.53 -19.88
CA THR A 214 6.05 -4.19 -20.47
C THR A 214 5.35 -3.13 -19.61
N SER A 215 4.72 -2.16 -20.24
CA SER A 215 3.91 -1.14 -19.59
C SER A 215 2.61 -0.90 -20.35
N LEU A 216 1.72 -0.07 -19.80
CA LEU A 216 0.51 0.36 -20.48
C LEU A 216 0.79 1.62 -21.30
N ALA A 217 0.25 1.68 -22.53
CA ALA A 217 0.15 2.88 -23.34
C ALA A 217 -1.22 3.55 -23.17
N ASP A 218 -2.28 2.74 -23.09
CA ASP A 218 -3.66 3.18 -22.92
C ASP A 218 -4.43 2.19 -22.03
N ALA A 219 -5.46 2.67 -21.35
CA ALA A 219 -6.35 1.88 -20.51
C ALA A 219 -7.82 2.30 -20.66
N THR A 220 -8.15 3.04 -21.73
CA THR A 220 -9.46 3.62 -21.96
C THR A 220 -10.56 2.58 -21.96
N GLY A 221 -11.54 2.77 -21.09
CA GLY A 221 -12.68 1.87 -20.99
C GLY A 221 -12.34 0.43 -20.57
N GLY A 222 -11.13 0.16 -20.07
CA GLY A 222 -10.66 -1.17 -19.67
C GLY A 222 -10.11 -2.01 -20.83
N HIS A 223 -9.99 -1.43 -22.04
CA HIS A 223 -9.14 -1.94 -23.10
C HIS A 223 -7.71 -1.48 -22.85
N LEU A 224 -6.79 -2.41 -22.67
CA LEU A 224 -5.40 -2.12 -22.32
C LEU A 224 -4.52 -2.32 -23.55
N GLU A 225 -3.86 -1.26 -23.99
CA GLU A 225 -2.78 -1.34 -24.97
C GLU A 225 -1.44 -1.46 -24.24
N LEU A 226 -0.68 -2.50 -24.57
CA LEU A 226 0.62 -2.78 -23.95
C LEU A 226 1.76 -2.33 -24.85
N ILE A 227 2.82 -1.80 -24.24
CA ILE A 227 4.05 -1.41 -24.93
C ILE A 227 5.29 -2.06 -24.32
N ASN A 228 6.24 -2.37 -25.16
CA ASN A 228 7.57 -2.82 -24.77
C ASN A 228 8.36 -1.63 -24.21
N MET A 229 8.98 -1.78 -23.06
CA MET A 229 9.71 -0.69 -22.43
C MET A 229 11.03 -0.35 -23.14
N GLY A 230 11.62 -1.31 -23.86
CA GLY A 230 12.90 -1.13 -24.57
C GLY A 230 12.78 -0.19 -25.76
N ASP A 231 11.91 -0.52 -26.69
CA ASP A 231 11.77 0.16 -27.99
C ASP A 231 10.42 0.87 -28.19
N LYS A 232 9.54 0.80 -27.20
CA LYS A 232 8.17 1.35 -27.22
C LYS A 232 7.27 0.75 -28.31
N SER A 233 7.65 -0.40 -28.85
CA SER A 233 6.79 -1.13 -29.79
C SER A 233 5.54 -1.69 -29.10
N PRO A 234 4.44 -1.92 -29.85
CA PRO A 234 3.28 -2.62 -29.31
C PRO A 234 3.65 -4.00 -28.76
N ALA A 235 3.16 -4.33 -27.58
CA ALA A 235 3.42 -5.59 -26.89
C ALA A 235 2.14 -6.45 -26.73
N GLY A 236 1.04 -6.04 -27.34
CA GLY A 236 -0.24 -6.73 -27.30
C GLY A 236 -1.34 -5.87 -26.69
N GLU A 237 -2.53 -6.45 -26.67
CA GLU A 237 -3.75 -5.82 -26.15
C GLU A 237 -4.51 -6.83 -25.30
N LEU A 238 -5.29 -6.35 -24.34
CA LEU A 238 -6.21 -7.18 -23.57
C LEU A 238 -7.32 -6.33 -22.93
N ASP A 239 -8.48 -6.97 -22.75
CA ASP A 239 -9.62 -6.35 -22.08
C ASP A 239 -9.75 -6.83 -20.64
N THR A 240 -10.07 -5.91 -19.72
CA THR A 240 -10.30 -6.23 -18.33
C THR A 240 -11.33 -5.29 -17.70
N ASP A 241 -12.11 -5.81 -16.77
CA ASP A 241 -12.91 -4.99 -15.84
C ASP A 241 -12.16 -4.72 -14.54
N THR A 242 -11.00 -5.35 -14.33
CA THR A 242 -10.24 -5.26 -13.08
C THR A 242 -8.78 -4.93 -13.34
N LEU A 243 -8.46 -3.63 -13.24
CA LEU A 243 -7.10 -3.11 -13.31
C LEU A 243 -6.65 -2.63 -11.92
N ILE A 244 -5.61 -3.26 -11.38
CA ILE A 244 -5.06 -2.92 -10.07
C ILE A 244 -3.70 -2.26 -10.27
N TRP A 245 -3.52 -1.05 -9.69
CA TRP A 245 -2.32 -0.27 -9.87
C TRP A 245 -1.43 -0.30 -8.62
N THR A 246 -0.26 -0.90 -8.76
CA THR A 246 0.77 -0.98 -7.72
C THR A 246 2.13 -0.43 -8.19
N ALA A 247 2.15 0.22 -9.36
CA ALA A 247 3.37 0.66 -10.05
C ALA A 247 3.96 1.92 -9.45
N GLY A 248 4.49 1.79 -8.26
CA GLY A 248 5.31 2.80 -7.60
C GLY A 248 4.55 3.75 -6.68
N VAL A 249 5.34 4.44 -5.90
CA VAL A 249 4.91 5.45 -4.94
C VAL A 249 5.63 6.77 -5.22
N ALA A 250 5.02 7.88 -4.82
CA ALA A 250 5.61 9.21 -4.83
C ALA A 250 5.48 9.82 -3.45
N ALA A 251 6.41 10.67 -3.08
CA ALA A 251 6.28 11.46 -1.85
C ALA A 251 4.97 12.27 -1.86
N SER A 252 4.41 12.52 -0.69
CA SER A 252 3.17 13.29 -0.56
C SER A 252 3.27 14.63 -1.29
N PRO A 253 2.32 15.01 -2.16
CA PRO A 253 2.33 16.30 -2.86
C PRO A 253 2.35 17.51 -1.92
N MET A 254 1.81 17.38 -0.72
CA MET A 254 1.80 18.42 0.32
C MET A 254 3.20 18.94 0.65
N LEU A 255 4.24 18.10 0.47
CA LEU A 255 5.62 18.51 0.76
C LEU A 255 6.12 19.65 -0.13
N LYS A 256 5.48 19.89 -1.27
CA LYS A 256 5.77 21.03 -2.16
C LYS A 256 5.24 22.36 -1.60
N ASP A 257 4.27 22.28 -0.71
CA ASP A 257 3.66 23.46 -0.03
C ASP A 257 4.29 23.68 1.34
N THR A 258 5.58 23.35 1.47
CA THR A 258 6.40 23.57 2.64
C THR A 258 7.68 24.32 2.26
N ASP A 259 8.28 25.00 3.21
CA ASP A 259 9.60 25.64 3.05
C ASP A 259 10.77 24.70 3.36
N PHE A 260 10.51 23.39 3.49
CA PHE A 260 11.56 22.39 3.68
C PHE A 260 12.31 22.05 2.39
N PRO A 261 13.61 21.77 2.48
CA PRO A 261 14.40 21.29 1.34
C PRO A 261 13.91 19.90 0.87
N ILE A 262 13.55 19.80 -0.41
CA ILE A 262 13.15 18.55 -1.05
C ILE A 262 14.14 18.12 -2.11
N ASP A 263 14.21 16.82 -2.39
CA ASP A 263 14.99 16.25 -3.49
C ASP A 263 14.19 16.28 -4.82
N GLU A 264 14.83 15.85 -5.90
CA GLU A 264 14.22 15.78 -7.23
C GLU A 264 12.98 14.87 -7.31
N ARG A 265 12.82 13.96 -6.34
CA ARG A 265 11.67 13.06 -6.22
C ARG A 265 10.57 13.61 -5.30
N GLY A 266 10.75 14.83 -4.78
CA GLY A 266 9.81 15.51 -3.89
C GLY A 266 9.86 15.01 -2.43
N ARG A 267 10.91 14.29 -2.01
CA ARG A 267 11.11 13.83 -0.64
C ARG A 267 11.87 14.88 0.17
N ILE A 268 11.58 14.99 1.45
CA ILE A 268 12.34 15.86 2.38
C ILE A 268 13.80 15.38 2.45
N ARG A 269 14.74 16.30 2.24
CA ARG A 269 16.18 16.01 2.39
C ARG A 269 16.54 15.90 3.87
N VAL A 270 17.15 14.81 4.26
CA VAL A 270 17.60 14.57 5.64
C VAL A 270 19.03 14.05 5.68
N GLY A 271 19.69 14.28 6.82
CA GLY A 271 20.92 13.59 7.17
C GLY A 271 20.68 12.14 7.59
N ALA A 272 21.74 11.38 7.76
CA ALA A 272 21.65 10.01 8.29
C ALA A 272 21.11 9.97 9.73
N ASP A 273 21.23 11.06 10.46
CA ASP A 273 20.66 11.27 11.80
C ASP A 273 19.15 11.63 11.80
N LEU A 274 18.54 11.73 10.60
CA LEU A 274 17.12 12.01 10.35
C LEU A 274 16.68 13.47 10.62
N ARG A 275 17.61 14.39 10.83
CA ARG A 275 17.31 15.83 10.83
C ARG A 275 17.15 16.32 9.39
N VAL A 276 16.18 17.22 9.18
CA VAL A 276 16.03 17.89 7.90
C VAL A 276 17.29 18.70 7.62
N THR A 277 17.82 18.58 6.39
CA THR A 277 19.10 19.18 5.99
C THR A 277 18.97 19.88 4.65
N GLY A 278 19.23 21.19 4.63
CA GLY A 278 19.26 22.03 3.43
C GLY A 278 20.68 22.38 3.01
N ASP A 279 20.79 23.28 2.04
CA ASP A 279 22.08 23.73 1.51
C ASP A 279 22.89 24.54 2.55
N ASN A 280 22.22 25.15 3.51
CA ASN A 280 22.80 25.91 4.63
C ASN A 280 23.06 25.05 5.88
N GLY A 281 22.92 23.73 5.79
CA GLY A 281 23.07 22.81 6.93
C GLY A 281 21.75 22.30 7.50
N VAL A 282 21.77 21.91 8.77
CA VAL A 282 20.61 21.37 9.48
C VAL A 282 19.52 22.42 9.66
N VAL A 283 18.28 22.05 9.41
CA VAL A 283 17.08 22.84 9.71
C VAL A 283 16.65 22.55 11.14
N GLU A 284 16.86 23.51 12.02
CA GLU A 284 16.67 23.33 13.47
C GLU A 284 15.19 23.03 13.83
N GLY A 285 14.98 22.01 14.64
CA GLY A 285 13.65 21.60 15.09
C GLY A 285 12.82 20.86 14.03
N ALA A 286 13.44 20.39 12.94
CA ALA A 286 12.76 19.65 11.86
C ALA A 286 13.36 18.27 11.64
N TRP A 287 12.50 17.25 11.61
CA TRP A 287 12.84 15.83 11.47
C TRP A 287 11.95 15.18 10.41
N ALA A 288 12.48 14.19 9.69
CA ALA A 288 11.66 13.41 8.77
C ALA A 288 12.15 11.97 8.67
N ALA A 289 11.20 11.03 8.47
CA ALA A 289 11.47 9.62 8.33
C ALA A 289 10.41 8.92 7.46
N GLY A 290 10.73 7.72 6.99
CA GLY A 290 9.84 6.92 6.16
C GLY A 290 9.82 7.36 4.69
N ASP A 291 8.76 6.99 3.98
CA ASP A 291 8.67 7.12 2.52
C ASP A 291 8.72 8.57 2.02
N ASN A 292 8.40 9.55 2.88
CA ASN A 292 8.47 10.98 2.56
C ASN A 292 9.87 11.60 2.72
N ALA A 293 10.85 10.86 3.22
CA ALA A 293 12.19 11.36 3.50
C ALA A 293 13.26 10.69 2.60
N ALA A 294 14.23 11.49 2.15
CA ALA A 294 15.39 11.01 1.41
C ALA A 294 16.51 10.61 2.39
N VAL A 295 16.30 9.50 3.10
CA VAL A 295 17.24 9.00 4.12
C VAL A 295 18.43 8.32 3.44
N PRO A 296 19.69 8.73 3.71
CA PRO A 296 20.87 8.08 3.17
C PRO A 296 20.94 6.61 3.57
N ASP A 297 21.26 5.74 2.63
CA ASP A 297 21.52 4.33 2.91
C ASP A 297 23.00 4.08 3.14
N LEU A 298 23.38 3.96 4.40
CA LEU A 298 24.76 3.69 4.81
C LEU A 298 25.16 2.22 4.64
N SER A 299 24.22 1.32 4.32
CA SER A 299 24.51 -0.09 4.02
C SER A 299 24.99 -0.29 2.57
N GLY A 300 24.74 0.69 1.70
CA GLY A 300 25.12 0.66 0.29
C GLY A 300 24.18 -0.12 -0.62
N GLY A 301 23.08 -0.68 -0.09
CA GLY A 301 22.09 -1.44 -0.87
C GLY A 301 21.01 -0.62 -1.54
N GLY A 302 20.91 0.66 -1.21
CA GLY A 302 19.84 1.55 -1.66
C GLY A 302 20.04 2.11 -3.08
N VAL A 303 18.95 2.30 -3.79
CA VAL A 303 18.95 2.87 -5.13
C VAL A 303 19.28 4.37 -5.08
N GLY A 304 20.36 4.77 -5.74
CA GLY A 304 20.83 6.17 -5.74
C GLY A 304 21.38 6.65 -4.40
N GLY A 305 21.78 5.71 -3.52
CA GLY A 305 22.37 6.02 -2.21
C GLY A 305 21.34 6.31 -1.11
N PHE A 306 20.06 6.04 -1.35
CA PHE A 306 18.98 6.27 -0.40
C PHE A 306 18.24 4.99 -0.05
N CYS A 307 17.71 4.93 1.17
CA CYS A 307 16.83 3.85 1.61
C CYS A 307 15.61 3.74 0.69
N VAL A 308 15.21 2.50 0.40
CA VAL A 308 13.99 2.23 -0.36
C VAL A 308 12.74 2.53 0.48
N PRO A 309 11.66 3.07 -0.12
CA PRO A 309 10.42 3.33 0.60
C PRO A 309 9.71 2.00 0.93
N ASN A 310 9.80 1.58 2.19
CA ASN A 310 9.09 0.41 2.70
C ASN A 310 8.85 0.51 4.21
N ALA A 311 7.91 -0.31 4.69
CA ALA A 311 7.51 -0.34 6.11
C ALA A 311 8.67 -0.75 7.04
N GLN A 312 9.62 -1.56 6.56
CA GLN A 312 10.75 -2.02 7.35
C GLN A 312 11.70 -0.85 7.68
N HIS A 313 12.04 -0.03 6.68
CA HIS A 313 12.83 1.18 6.90
C HIS A 313 12.05 2.21 7.72
N ALA A 314 10.80 2.49 7.36
CA ALA A 314 9.97 3.49 8.04
C ALA A 314 9.87 3.23 9.57
N SER A 315 9.59 1.99 9.97
CA SER A 315 9.47 1.62 11.39
C SER A 315 10.79 1.79 12.16
N ARG A 316 11.91 1.38 11.57
CA ARG A 316 13.23 1.50 12.21
C ARG A 316 13.75 2.93 12.24
N GLN A 317 13.50 3.69 11.18
CA GLN A 317 13.81 5.11 11.14
C GLN A 317 13.02 5.88 12.20
N ALA A 318 11.74 5.56 12.40
CA ALA A 318 10.93 6.19 13.44
C ALA A 318 11.49 5.98 14.86
N LEU A 319 11.96 4.76 15.16
CA LEU A 319 12.62 4.46 16.44
C LEU A 319 13.93 5.24 16.61
N LYS A 320 14.75 5.28 15.55
CA LYS A 320 16.02 6.03 15.55
C LYS A 320 15.77 7.54 15.67
N LEU A 321 14.77 8.06 14.97
CA LEU A 321 14.38 9.46 15.05
C LEU A 321 13.96 9.83 16.48
N ALA A 322 13.14 9.01 17.11
CA ALA A 322 12.70 9.26 18.49
C ALA A 322 13.90 9.25 19.48
N GLU A 323 14.84 8.31 19.30
CA GLU A 323 16.09 8.27 20.08
C GLU A 323 16.89 9.58 19.89
N ASN A 324 17.12 9.97 18.65
CA ASN A 324 17.89 11.15 18.29
C ASN A 324 17.22 12.46 18.74
N LEU A 325 15.90 12.56 18.65
CA LEU A 325 15.15 13.70 19.15
C LEU A 325 15.35 13.88 20.67
N LEU A 326 15.31 12.78 21.44
CA LEU A 326 15.58 12.83 22.89
C LEU A 326 17.03 13.19 23.19
N LYS A 327 18.00 12.68 22.42
CA LYS A 327 19.41 13.05 22.54
C LYS A 327 19.66 14.52 22.23
N ASN A 328 19.06 15.02 21.14
CA ASN A 328 19.17 16.42 20.73
C ASN A 328 18.72 17.38 21.87
N ARG A 329 17.58 17.09 22.49
CA ARG A 329 17.07 17.87 23.63
C ARG A 329 17.98 17.87 24.85
N LYS A 330 18.79 16.83 25.03
CA LYS A 330 19.77 16.72 26.12
C LYS A 330 21.14 17.27 25.74
N GLY A 331 21.35 17.71 24.52
CA GLY A 331 22.66 18.13 24.00
C GLY A 331 23.64 16.95 23.82
N GLU A 332 23.13 15.71 23.70
CA GLU A 332 23.92 14.52 23.49
C GLU A 332 24.22 14.32 22.00
N ALA A 333 25.27 13.57 21.67
CA ALA A 333 25.64 13.24 20.30
C ALA A 333 24.58 12.34 19.65
N LEU A 334 24.16 12.70 18.45
CA LEU A 334 23.22 11.92 17.64
C LEU A 334 23.91 10.73 17.02
N THR A 335 23.12 9.74 16.61
CA THR A 335 23.60 8.54 15.93
C THR A 335 22.91 8.34 14.59
N ASP A 336 23.69 7.94 13.59
CA ASP A 336 23.18 7.71 12.26
C ASP A 336 22.24 6.50 12.20
N TYR A 337 21.27 6.57 11.31
CA TYR A 337 20.44 5.43 10.94
C TYR A 337 21.27 4.48 10.08
N TYR A 338 21.38 3.25 10.51
CA TYR A 338 21.96 2.15 9.76
C TYR A 338 21.07 0.93 9.83
N HIS A 339 20.80 0.32 8.71
CA HIS A 339 20.08 -0.95 8.66
C HIS A 339 20.50 -1.76 7.44
N GLU A 340 21.07 -2.91 7.71
CA GLU A 340 21.34 -3.93 6.71
C GLU A 340 20.15 -4.91 6.67
N THR A 341 19.58 -5.12 5.48
CA THR A 341 18.45 -6.02 5.29
C THR A 341 18.91 -7.48 5.53
N ILE A 342 18.49 -8.07 6.65
CA ILE A 342 18.84 -9.44 7.03
C ILE A 342 18.10 -10.47 6.16
N GLY A 343 16.96 -10.09 5.63
CA GLY A 343 16.13 -10.94 4.78
C GLY A 343 14.85 -10.26 4.34
N VAL A 344 14.21 -10.89 3.38
CA VAL A 344 12.89 -10.50 2.87
C VAL A 344 11.99 -11.72 2.85
N VAL A 345 10.71 -11.48 3.04
CA VAL A 345 9.68 -12.51 3.01
C VAL A 345 8.47 -11.98 2.26
N ALA A 346 7.87 -12.80 1.41
CA ALA A 346 6.64 -12.48 0.67
C ALA A 346 5.64 -13.62 0.77
N GLY A 347 4.37 -13.27 0.93
CA GLY A 347 3.23 -14.16 0.81
C GLY A 347 2.84 -14.34 -0.66
N LEU A 348 2.69 -15.58 -1.11
CA LEU A 348 2.26 -15.90 -2.48
C LEU A 348 0.91 -16.63 -2.49
N GLY A 349 0.06 -16.38 -1.51
CA GLY A 349 -1.20 -17.07 -1.30
C GLY A 349 -1.15 -18.10 -0.19
N LEU A 350 -2.22 -18.87 -0.02
CA LEU A 350 -2.37 -19.81 1.07
C LEU A 350 -1.33 -20.94 0.98
N TRP A 351 -0.56 -21.14 2.05
CA TRP A 351 0.54 -22.10 2.15
C TRP A 351 1.67 -21.89 1.13
N LYS A 352 1.71 -20.75 0.49
CA LYS A 352 2.71 -20.38 -0.51
C LYS A 352 3.44 -19.12 -0.05
N GLY A 353 4.74 -19.12 -0.18
CA GLY A 353 5.57 -17.98 0.16
C GLY A 353 7.01 -18.17 -0.30
N VAL A 354 7.73 -17.08 -0.30
CA VAL A 354 9.17 -17.06 -0.52
C VAL A 354 9.82 -16.23 0.58
N ALA A 355 10.87 -16.76 1.17
CA ALA A 355 11.70 -16.06 2.14
C ALA A 355 13.16 -16.15 1.72
N ASN A 356 13.87 -15.05 1.90
CA ASN A 356 15.33 -15.04 1.86
C ASN A 356 15.84 -14.62 3.23
N PHE A 357 16.59 -15.51 3.85
CA PHE A 357 17.20 -15.26 5.15
C PHE A 357 18.67 -15.62 5.12
N LYS A 358 19.56 -14.65 5.38
CA LYS A 358 21.03 -14.81 5.36
C LYS A 358 21.54 -15.58 4.13
N GLY A 359 21.05 -15.22 2.96
CA GLY A 359 21.47 -15.84 1.71
C GLY A 359 20.80 -17.19 1.38
N LYS A 360 20.00 -17.78 2.24
CA LYS A 360 19.26 -19.03 1.99
C LYS A 360 17.81 -18.71 1.55
N THR A 361 17.37 -19.37 0.49
CA THR A 361 15.96 -19.28 0.04
C THR A 361 15.15 -20.40 0.66
N ILE A 362 14.02 -20.03 1.23
CA ILE A 362 13.01 -20.94 1.76
C ILE A 362 11.74 -20.68 0.96
N GLY A 363 11.05 -21.70 0.50
CA GLY A 363 9.80 -21.58 -0.25
C GLY A 363 8.65 -22.36 0.41
N GLY A 364 7.45 -22.19 -0.16
CA GLY A 364 6.27 -22.95 0.21
C GLY A 364 5.73 -22.67 1.62
N PRO A 365 5.18 -23.71 2.32
CA PRO A 365 4.50 -23.52 3.60
C PRO A 365 5.36 -22.91 4.70
N LEU A 366 6.66 -23.22 4.74
CA LEU A 366 7.55 -22.69 5.76
C LEU A 366 7.77 -21.19 5.59
N ALA A 367 7.99 -20.72 4.34
CA ALA A 367 8.10 -19.30 4.04
C ALA A 367 6.80 -18.56 4.36
N TRP A 368 5.66 -19.18 4.07
CA TRP A 368 4.34 -18.64 4.42
C TRP A 368 4.15 -18.47 5.93
N ILE A 369 4.56 -19.46 6.73
CA ILE A 369 4.56 -19.37 8.20
C ILE A 369 5.50 -18.25 8.69
N MET A 370 6.68 -18.14 8.10
CA MET A 370 7.63 -17.07 8.43
C MET A 370 7.07 -15.69 8.12
N HIS A 371 6.42 -15.51 6.96
CA HIS A 371 5.75 -14.27 6.57
C HIS A 371 4.69 -13.88 7.60
N ARG A 372 3.76 -14.79 7.89
CA ARG A 372 2.67 -14.54 8.86
C ARG A 372 3.19 -14.32 10.27
N GLY A 373 4.16 -15.10 10.70
CA GLY A 373 4.80 -14.94 12.01
C GLY A 373 5.46 -13.58 12.18
N TYR A 374 6.23 -13.15 11.17
CA TYR A 374 6.86 -11.83 11.17
C TYR A 374 5.82 -10.70 11.21
N HIS A 375 4.84 -10.70 10.34
CA HIS A 375 3.84 -9.64 10.27
C HIS A 375 2.87 -9.66 11.47
N GLY A 376 2.53 -10.84 11.98
CA GLY A 376 1.75 -10.96 13.20
C GLY A 376 2.47 -10.42 14.44
N TYR A 377 3.81 -10.53 14.48
CA TYR A 377 4.63 -9.90 15.53
C TYR A 377 4.79 -8.40 15.31
N ALA A 378 4.96 -7.96 14.06
CA ALA A 378 5.30 -6.57 13.72
C ALA A 378 4.10 -5.61 13.76
N ILE A 379 2.86 -6.12 13.67
CA ILE A 379 1.68 -5.26 13.82
C ILE A 379 1.60 -4.67 15.23
N PRO A 380 1.44 -3.35 15.39
CA PRO A 380 1.32 -2.74 16.69
C PRO A 380 0.10 -3.24 17.47
N THR A 381 0.26 -3.39 18.76
CA THR A 381 -0.71 -3.80 19.77
C THR A 381 -1.01 -5.31 19.83
N THR A 382 -0.97 -5.84 21.04
CA THR A 382 -1.30 -7.25 21.32
C THR A 382 -2.73 -7.60 20.90
N GLU A 383 -3.66 -6.65 21.01
CA GLU A 383 -5.06 -6.85 20.59
C GLU A 383 -5.12 -7.15 19.08
N ARG A 384 -4.40 -6.40 18.24
CA ARG A 384 -4.37 -6.63 16.78
C ARG A 384 -3.69 -7.94 16.45
N THR A 385 -2.56 -8.24 17.09
CA THR A 385 -1.89 -9.54 16.93
C THR A 385 -2.88 -10.70 17.19
N VAL A 386 -3.60 -10.67 18.31
CA VAL A 386 -4.57 -11.74 18.64
C VAL A 386 -5.69 -11.83 17.61
N ARG A 387 -6.27 -10.70 17.17
CA ARG A 387 -7.32 -10.69 16.14
C ARG A 387 -6.83 -11.28 14.81
N VAL A 388 -5.68 -10.85 14.35
CA VAL A 388 -5.08 -11.31 13.08
C VAL A 388 -4.78 -12.80 13.14
N MET A 389 -4.13 -13.26 14.19
CA MET A 389 -3.82 -14.69 14.38
C MET A 389 -5.10 -15.55 14.47
N SER A 390 -6.16 -15.05 15.14
CA SER A 390 -7.44 -15.74 15.21
C SER A 390 -8.12 -15.85 13.85
N VAL A 391 -8.12 -14.79 13.04
CA VAL A 391 -8.70 -14.81 11.68
C VAL A 391 -7.93 -15.79 10.80
N TRP A 392 -6.60 -15.79 10.85
CA TRP A 392 -5.81 -16.76 10.10
C TRP A 392 -6.08 -18.19 10.51
N ALA A 393 -6.25 -18.47 11.82
CA ALA A 393 -6.62 -19.80 12.29
C ALA A 393 -8.01 -20.23 11.80
N LEU A 394 -9.00 -19.33 11.86
CA LEU A 394 -10.35 -19.60 11.34
C LEU A 394 -10.35 -19.88 9.84
N ASN A 395 -9.55 -19.13 9.06
CA ASN A 395 -9.43 -19.39 7.63
C ASN A 395 -8.80 -20.74 7.28
N GLN A 396 -8.00 -21.34 8.18
CA GLN A 396 -7.50 -22.70 8.00
C GLN A 396 -8.60 -23.75 8.18
N ILE A 397 -9.59 -23.48 9.03
CA ILE A 397 -10.69 -24.40 9.35
C ILE A 397 -11.83 -24.27 8.35
N PHE A 398 -12.24 -23.05 8.02
CA PHE A 398 -13.45 -22.75 7.25
C PHE A 398 -13.16 -22.29 5.80
N GLY A 399 -11.88 -22.06 5.46
CA GLY A 399 -11.49 -21.45 4.21
C GLY A 399 -11.68 -19.93 4.18
N ARG A 400 -11.44 -19.32 3.01
CA ARG A 400 -11.62 -17.86 2.81
C ARG A 400 -13.10 -17.51 2.74
N ASP A 401 -13.44 -16.37 3.31
CA ASP A 401 -14.77 -15.78 3.12
C ASP A 401 -14.85 -15.12 1.74
N THR A 402 -15.73 -15.63 0.88
CA THR A 402 -16.02 -15.13 -0.46
C THR A 402 -17.33 -14.34 -0.54
N SER A 403 -17.91 -13.95 0.60
CA SER A 403 -19.11 -13.11 0.64
C SER A 403 -18.84 -11.74 0.04
N THR A 404 -19.65 -11.34 -0.93
CA THR A 404 -19.55 -10.03 -1.61
C THR A 404 -20.50 -9.02 -0.97
N ILE A 405 -19.95 -7.89 -0.52
CA ILE A 405 -20.77 -6.77 -0.05
C ILE A 405 -20.86 -5.74 -1.18
N ARG A 406 -21.99 -5.75 -1.88
CA ARG A 406 -22.27 -4.87 -2.99
C ARG A 406 -22.56 -3.43 -2.55
N HIS A 407 -22.41 -2.50 -3.45
CA HIS A 407 -22.85 -1.10 -3.31
C HIS A 407 -22.20 -0.32 -2.15
N GLN A 408 -21.04 -0.71 -1.66
CA GLN A 408 -20.34 0.03 -0.59
C GLN A 408 -20.05 1.50 -0.96
N ARG A 409 -19.88 1.80 -2.26
CA ARG A 409 -19.70 3.17 -2.77
C ARG A 409 -20.98 4.00 -2.78
N SER A 410 -22.14 3.36 -2.62
CA SER A 410 -23.46 3.99 -2.68
C SER A 410 -24.37 3.46 -1.58
N PRO A 411 -24.05 3.66 -0.28
CA PRO A 411 -24.76 3.03 0.85
C PRO A 411 -26.23 3.49 0.96
N ARG A 412 -26.58 4.62 0.35
CA ARG A 412 -27.95 5.16 0.33
C ARG A 412 -28.81 4.63 -0.81
N LEU A 413 -28.23 3.91 -1.77
CA LEU A 413 -28.92 3.53 -3.00
C LEU A 413 -30.19 2.70 -2.74
N ALA A 414 -30.14 1.71 -1.85
CA ALA A 414 -31.28 0.90 -1.50
C ALA A 414 -32.43 1.74 -0.92
N PHE A 415 -32.14 2.69 -0.02
CA PHE A 415 -33.13 3.58 0.56
C PHE A 415 -33.66 4.57 -0.49
N GLN A 416 -32.79 5.15 -1.32
CA GLN A 416 -33.19 6.04 -2.42
C GLN A 416 -34.05 5.33 -3.45
N SER A 417 -33.81 4.06 -3.72
CA SER A 417 -34.66 3.25 -4.59
C SER A 417 -36.04 3.03 -3.99
N ALA A 418 -36.13 2.74 -2.69
CA ALA A 418 -37.39 2.57 -1.99
C ALA A 418 -38.24 3.87 -1.94
N THR A 419 -37.58 5.03 -1.92
CA THR A 419 -38.25 6.35 -1.95
C THR A 419 -38.45 6.92 -3.35
N GLY A 420 -38.04 6.20 -4.40
CA GLY A 420 -38.15 6.67 -5.79
C GLY A 420 -37.15 7.79 -6.18
N THR A 421 -36.19 8.10 -5.30
CA THR A 421 -35.21 9.18 -5.48
C THR A 421 -33.85 8.73 -6.01
N ALA A 422 -33.70 7.44 -6.34
CA ALA A 422 -32.44 6.91 -6.87
C ALA A 422 -32.08 7.55 -8.23
N PRO A 423 -30.81 7.90 -8.46
CA PRO A 423 -30.36 8.42 -9.75
C PRO A 423 -30.65 7.42 -10.88
N GLU A 424 -31.08 7.92 -12.06
CA GLU A 424 -31.46 7.04 -13.19
C GLU A 424 -30.35 6.06 -13.62
N LYS A 425 -29.09 6.49 -13.62
CA LYS A 425 -27.94 5.64 -13.92
C LYS A 425 -27.70 4.52 -12.90
N SER A 426 -28.30 4.61 -11.73
CA SER A 426 -28.19 3.60 -10.67
C SER A 426 -29.29 2.53 -10.75
N LYS A 427 -30.42 2.83 -11.41
CA LYS A 427 -31.52 1.86 -11.63
C LYS A 427 -31.11 0.71 -12.57
N ALA A 428 -30.15 0.96 -13.45
CA ALA A 428 -29.60 -0.04 -14.38
C ALA A 428 -28.51 -0.93 -13.74
N ARG A 429 -28.13 -0.69 -12.48
CA ARG A 429 -27.08 -1.42 -11.75
C ARG A 429 -27.58 -2.13 -10.50
N LEU A 430 -28.89 -2.13 -10.23
CA LEU A 430 -29.58 -2.93 -9.25
C LEU A 430 -30.12 -4.19 -9.91
#